data_2b2df07a300a2ac6127256fb94dbe6ae
#
_entry.id   2b2df07a300a2ac6127256fb94dbe6ae
#
_cell.length_a   1.000
_cell.length_b   1.000
_cell.length_c   1.000
_cell.angle_alpha   90.00
_cell.angle_beta   90.00
_cell.angle_gamma   90.00
#
_symmetry.space_group_name_H-M   'P 1'
#
loop_
_entity.id
_entity.type
_entity.pdbx_description
1 polymer ?
#
loop_
_entity_poly.entity_id
_entity_poly.type
_entity_poly.pdbx_seq_one_letter_code
_entity_poly.pdbx_strand_id
1 'polypeptide(L)'
;IDLLPEQRSVEEKGGTMRLGTYPCHLVTGTVAARAYGVEVVYERHRHRYEFNSDFRQPLEEAGIIASGLSPDGRLVEITELRDHPWMVGCQFHPEFKSRPDSPHPLFVGFVGAAKETLIEGAQTSLPLN
;
A
#
# COMPACT_ATOMS: atom_id res chain seq x y z
N ILE A 1 -12.57 5.72 1.68
CA ILE A 1 -12.42 4.82 2.83
C ILE A 1 -13.81 4.59 3.39
N ASP A 2 -14.20 3.34 3.58
CA ASP A 2 -15.53 2.97 4.09
C ASP A 2 -15.42 1.71 4.97
N LEU A 3 -16.49 1.39 5.69
CA LEU A 3 -16.62 0.13 6.42
C LEU A 3 -16.97 -1.00 5.44
N LEU A 4 -16.44 -2.20 5.68
CA LEU A 4 -16.91 -3.39 4.98
C LEU A 4 -18.44 -3.53 5.14
N PRO A 5 -19.18 -3.95 4.08
CA PRO A 5 -20.63 -4.11 4.16
C PRO A 5 -21.07 -4.98 5.34
N GLU A 6 -20.31 -6.03 5.64
CA GLU A 6 -20.56 -6.96 6.74
C GLU A 6 -20.36 -6.31 8.11
N GLN A 7 -19.64 -5.19 8.20
CA GLN A 7 -19.36 -4.47 9.44
C GLN A 7 -20.35 -3.32 9.71
N ARG A 8 -21.18 -2.94 8.73
CA ARG A 8 -22.14 -1.83 8.88
C ARG A 8 -23.24 -2.12 9.90
N SER A 9 -23.57 -3.40 10.12
CA SER A 9 -24.61 -3.86 11.05
C SER A 9 -24.11 -4.22 12.45
N VAL A 10 -22.80 -4.08 12.73
CA VAL A 10 -22.20 -4.49 13.99
C VAL A 10 -22.15 -3.32 14.97
N GLU A 11 -22.84 -3.45 16.11
CA GLU A 11 -22.88 -2.43 17.17
C GLU A 11 -21.54 -2.32 17.92
N GLU A 12 -20.86 -3.44 18.16
CA GLU A 12 -19.53 -3.49 18.80
C GLU A 12 -18.41 -3.57 17.76
N LYS A 13 -17.91 -2.43 17.30
CA LYS A 13 -16.88 -2.33 16.26
C LYS A 13 -15.48 -2.83 16.65
N GLY A 14 -15.22 -3.09 17.93
CA GLY A 14 -13.92 -3.56 18.41
C GLY A 14 -13.56 -4.98 17.97
N GLY A 15 -14.55 -5.88 17.79
CA GLY A 15 -14.38 -7.27 17.38
C GLY A 15 -14.35 -7.49 15.85
N THR A 16 -14.59 -6.46 15.04
CA THR A 16 -14.77 -6.56 13.58
C THR A 16 -13.60 -5.99 12.77
N MET A 17 -12.48 -5.70 13.42
CA MET A 17 -11.27 -5.27 12.71
C MET A 17 -10.71 -6.38 11.82
N ARG A 18 -10.19 -6.02 10.66
CA ARG A 18 -9.21 -6.87 9.97
C ARG A 18 -7.94 -6.88 10.81
N LEU A 19 -7.72 -7.98 11.49
CA LEU A 19 -6.60 -8.17 12.39
C LEU A 19 -5.86 -9.46 12.04
N GLY A 20 -4.54 -9.38 11.90
CA GLY A 20 -3.70 -10.53 11.59
C GLY A 20 -3.18 -10.55 10.16
N THR A 21 -2.79 -11.74 9.68
CA THR A 21 -2.13 -11.93 8.39
C THR A 21 -3.13 -12.30 7.31
N TYR A 22 -3.11 -11.54 6.20
CA TYR A 22 -3.97 -11.78 5.04
C TYR A 22 -3.14 -11.84 3.76
N PRO A 23 -3.56 -12.66 2.77
CA PRO A 23 -2.93 -12.70 1.46
C PRO A 23 -3.29 -11.45 0.64
N CYS A 24 -2.30 -10.99 -0.14
CA CYS A 24 -2.44 -9.93 -1.11
C CYS A 24 -1.85 -10.39 -2.44
N HIS A 25 -2.64 -10.37 -3.49
CA HIS A 25 -2.23 -10.66 -4.86
C HIS A 25 -1.71 -9.38 -5.51
N LEU A 26 -0.48 -9.41 -5.99
CA LEU A 26 0.18 -8.27 -6.61
C LEU A 26 -0.11 -8.22 -8.12
N VAL A 27 -0.48 -7.05 -8.60
CA VAL A 27 -0.77 -6.85 -10.02
C VAL A 27 0.55 -6.74 -10.79
N THR A 28 0.72 -7.60 -11.78
CA THR A 28 1.93 -7.64 -12.60
C THR A 28 2.22 -6.29 -13.28
N GLY A 29 3.50 -5.91 -13.33
CA GLY A 29 3.94 -4.66 -13.96
C GLY A 29 3.90 -3.43 -13.06
N THR A 30 3.40 -3.56 -11.84
CA THR A 30 3.32 -2.47 -10.86
C THR A 30 4.65 -2.29 -10.11
N VAL A 31 4.82 -1.11 -9.49
CA VAL A 31 5.99 -0.81 -8.64
C VAL A 31 6.00 -1.74 -7.42
N ALA A 32 4.84 -1.96 -6.81
CA ALA A 32 4.71 -2.87 -5.68
C ALA A 32 5.12 -4.30 -6.07
N ALA A 33 4.62 -4.84 -7.20
CA ALA A 33 4.99 -6.18 -7.67
C ALA A 33 6.50 -6.33 -7.91
N ARG A 34 7.14 -5.31 -8.49
CA ARG A 34 8.60 -5.30 -8.69
C ARG A 34 9.37 -5.29 -7.37
N ALA A 35 8.89 -4.54 -6.37
CA ALA A 35 9.54 -4.47 -5.07
C ALA A 35 9.52 -5.80 -4.33
N TYR A 36 8.41 -6.52 -4.38
CA TYR A 36 8.28 -7.83 -3.73
C TYR A 36 8.91 -8.98 -4.53
N GLY A 37 8.87 -8.94 -5.85
CA GLY A 37 9.40 -9.98 -6.73
C GLY A 37 8.63 -11.31 -6.70
N VAL A 38 7.41 -11.32 -6.18
CA VAL A 38 6.51 -12.49 -6.10
C VAL A 38 5.08 -12.08 -6.43
N GLU A 39 4.20 -13.05 -6.74
CA GLU A 39 2.82 -12.78 -7.11
C GLU A 39 1.88 -12.61 -5.92
N VAL A 40 2.17 -13.31 -4.82
CA VAL A 40 1.34 -13.29 -3.61
C VAL A 40 2.19 -13.04 -2.39
N VAL A 41 1.74 -12.11 -1.56
CA VAL A 41 2.38 -11.80 -0.28
C VAL A 41 1.37 -11.94 0.86
N TYR A 42 1.88 -12.14 2.06
CA TYR A 42 1.07 -12.24 3.27
C TYR A 42 1.44 -11.10 4.19
N GLU A 43 0.51 -10.16 4.40
CA GLU A 43 0.78 -8.95 5.17
C GLU A 43 -0.11 -8.81 6.39
N ARG A 44 0.39 -8.08 7.40
CA ARG A 44 -0.30 -7.93 8.69
C ARG A 44 -1.18 -6.70 8.69
N HIS A 45 -2.45 -6.90 8.96
CA HIS A 45 -3.48 -5.86 9.01
C HIS A 45 -3.91 -5.56 10.45
N ARG A 46 -4.27 -4.29 10.67
CA ARG A 46 -4.87 -3.80 11.90
C ARG A 46 -5.73 -2.58 11.60
N HIS A 47 -6.83 -2.78 10.88
CA HIS A 47 -7.74 -1.69 10.50
C HIS A 47 -9.18 -2.17 10.41
N ARG A 48 -10.13 -1.24 10.49
CA ARG A 48 -11.56 -1.50 10.32
C ARG A 48 -12.17 -0.81 9.11
N TYR A 49 -11.46 0.14 8.54
CA TYR A 49 -11.90 0.86 7.35
C TYR A 49 -11.16 0.31 6.14
N GLU A 50 -11.87 0.21 5.03
CA GLU A 50 -11.34 -0.29 3.78
C GLU A 50 -11.37 0.79 2.70
N PHE A 51 -10.60 0.59 1.64
CA PHE A 51 -10.72 1.35 0.42
C PHE A 51 -12.14 1.17 -0.13
N ASN A 52 -12.84 2.29 -0.43
CA ASN A 52 -14.17 2.20 -1.03
C ASN A 52 -14.05 1.93 -2.53
N SER A 53 -14.45 0.73 -2.95
CA SER A 53 -14.32 0.25 -4.32
C SER A 53 -15.17 1.05 -5.34
N ASP A 54 -16.17 1.81 -4.90
CA ASP A 54 -16.95 2.71 -5.77
C ASP A 54 -16.07 3.81 -6.39
N PHE A 55 -14.97 4.16 -5.72
CA PHE A 55 -14.01 5.14 -6.20
C PHE A 55 -12.83 4.54 -6.97
N ARG A 56 -12.79 3.22 -7.14
CA ARG A 56 -11.67 2.56 -7.81
C ARG A 56 -11.49 3.06 -9.24
N GLN A 57 -12.53 3.02 -10.05
CA GLN A 57 -12.46 3.45 -11.45
C GLN A 57 -12.10 4.92 -11.60
N PRO A 58 -12.75 5.90 -10.93
CA PRO A 58 -12.35 7.30 -10.99
C PRO A 58 -10.88 7.55 -10.58
N LEU A 59 -10.37 6.82 -9.60
CA LEU A 59 -8.99 6.94 -9.16
C LEU A 59 -8.01 6.35 -10.17
N GLU A 60 -8.34 5.21 -10.79
CA GLU A 60 -7.54 4.60 -11.86
C GLU A 60 -7.45 5.52 -13.09
N GLU A 61 -8.53 6.18 -13.46
CA GLU A 61 -8.55 7.20 -14.51
C GLU A 61 -7.69 8.42 -14.18
N ALA A 62 -7.61 8.79 -12.89
CA ALA A 62 -6.73 9.85 -12.38
C ALA A 62 -5.27 9.39 -12.16
N GLY A 63 -4.95 8.12 -12.46
CA GLY A 63 -3.58 7.58 -12.36
C GLY A 63 -3.25 6.85 -11.07
N ILE A 64 -4.18 6.73 -10.11
CA ILE A 64 -3.98 5.93 -8.89
C ILE A 64 -4.51 4.52 -9.16
N ILE A 65 -3.61 3.56 -9.32
CA ILE A 65 -3.95 2.18 -9.65
C ILE A 65 -3.95 1.28 -8.42
N ALA A 66 -4.84 0.29 -8.43
CA ALA A 66 -4.84 -0.79 -7.44
C ALA A 66 -3.75 -1.82 -7.81
N SER A 67 -2.64 -1.82 -7.09
CA SER A 67 -1.48 -2.68 -7.34
C SER A 67 -1.41 -3.92 -6.46
N GLY A 68 -2.24 -4.00 -5.43
CA GLY A 68 -2.43 -5.19 -4.60
C GLY A 68 -3.89 -5.39 -4.24
N LEU A 69 -4.37 -6.62 -4.34
CA LEU A 69 -5.77 -6.97 -4.17
C LEU A 69 -5.94 -8.17 -3.24
N SER A 70 -7.08 -8.26 -2.56
CA SER A 70 -7.49 -9.50 -1.91
C SER A 70 -7.64 -10.64 -2.93
N PRO A 71 -7.58 -11.93 -2.52
CA PRO A 71 -7.67 -13.06 -3.44
C PRO A 71 -8.92 -13.07 -4.32
N ASP A 72 -10.03 -12.54 -3.84
CA ASP A 72 -11.29 -12.40 -4.57
C ASP A 72 -11.36 -11.11 -5.42
N GLY A 73 -10.31 -10.27 -5.37
CA GLY A 73 -10.20 -9.01 -6.11
C GLY A 73 -11.10 -7.88 -5.59
N ARG A 74 -11.86 -8.09 -4.52
CA ARG A 74 -12.84 -7.12 -4.00
C ARG A 74 -12.20 -5.99 -3.20
N LEU A 75 -11.16 -6.28 -2.41
CA LEU A 75 -10.51 -5.32 -1.54
C LEU A 75 -9.20 -4.84 -2.17
N VAL A 76 -8.98 -3.55 -2.10
CA VAL A 76 -7.73 -2.93 -2.52
C VAL A 76 -6.80 -2.85 -1.32
N GLU A 77 -5.68 -3.57 -1.40
CA GLU A 77 -4.68 -3.68 -0.35
C GLU A 77 -3.52 -2.72 -0.54
N ILE A 78 -3.16 -2.47 -1.81
CA ILE A 78 -2.09 -1.56 -2.21
C ILE A 78 -2.58 -0.69 -3.35
N THR A 79 -2.26 0.60 -3.28
CA THR A 79 -2.44 1.55 -4.38
C THR A 79 -1.09 2.18 -4.71
N GLU A 80 -0.90 2.57 -5.97
CA GLU A 80 0.26 3.34 -6.39
C GLU A 80 -0.11 4.38 -7.45
N LEU A 81 0.68 5.45 -7.53
CA LEU A 81 0.52 6.46 -8.57
C LEU A 81 1.29 6.03 -9.82
N ARG A 82 0.58 5.96 -10.96
CA ARG A 82 1.18 5.69 -12.27
C ARG A 82 2.21 6.77 -12.61
N ASP A 83 3.28 6.36 -13.25
CA ASP A 83 4.33 7.26 -13.75
C ASP A 83 5.04 8.08 -12.63
N HIS A 84 4.99 7.61 -11.38
CA HIS A 84 5.73 8.18 -10.27
C HIS A 84 6.83 7.22 -9.82
N PRO A 85 8.05 7.71 -9.51
CA PRO A 85 9.16 6.85 -9.08
C PRO A 85 8.82 5.95 -7.91
N TRP A 86 8.14 6.51 -6.89
CA TRP A 86 7.65 5.76 -5.75
C TRP A 86 6.57 6.53 -4.99
N MET A 87 5.31 6.24 -5.27
CA MET A 87 4.18 6.65 -4.45
C MET A 87 3.28 5.43 -4.26
N VAL A 88 3.50 4.72 -3.17
CA VAL A 88 2.81 3.47 -2.82
C VAL A 88 2.13 3.65 -1.48
N GLY A 89 0.84 3.36 -1.41
CA GLY A 89 0.05 3.29 -0.19
C GLY A 89 -0.45 1.88 0.06
N CYS A 90 -0.49 1.43 1.31
CA CYS A 90 -0.99 0.11 1.66
C CYS A 90 -1.93 0.16 2.87
N GLN A 91 -2.85 -0.80 2.96
CA GLN A 91 -3.78 -0.97 4.07
C GLN A 91 -3.14 -1.68 5.26
N PHE A 92 -2.20 -2.55 5.00
CA PHE A 92 -1.46 -3.30 6.02
C PHE A 92 -0.32 -2.48 6.62
N HIS A 93 0.34 -3.06 7.62
CA HIS A 93 1.42 -2.47 8.38
C HIS A 93 2.77 -3.13 8.05
N PRO A 94 3.53 -2.63 7.04
CA PRO A 94 4.81 -3.21 6.63
C PRO A 94 5.85 -3.20 7.76
N GLU A 95 5.76 -2.24 8.69
CA GLU A 95 6.66 -2.15 9.85
C GLU A 95 6.59 -3.38 10.76
N PHE A 96 5.47 -4.11 10.80
CA PHE A 96 5.36 -5.33 11.59
C PHE A 96 6.19 -6.50 11.07
N LYS A 97 6.65 -6.40 9.83
CA LYS A 97 7.47 -7.43 9.16
C LYS A 97 8.86 -6.93 8.76
N SER A 98 9.19 -5.69 9.11
CA SER A 98 10.48 -5.08 8.79
C SER A 98 11.45 -5.20 9.96
N ARG A 99 12.71 -5.52 9.65
CA ARG A 99 13.82 -5.61 10.62
C ARG A 99 15.09 -4.98 10.02
N PRO A 100 16.05 -4.53 10.84
CA PRO A 100 17.30 -3.94 10.34
C PRO A 100 18.09 -4.88 9.41
N ASP A 101 18.07 -6.17 9.69
CA ASP A 101 18.75 -7.23 8.93
C ASP A 101 17.89 -7.84 7.82
N SER A 102 16.59 -7.53 7.79
CA SER A 102 15.61 -7.99 6.79
C SER A 102 14.53 -6.93 6.59
N PRO A 103 14.87 -5.80 5.95
CA PRO A 103 13.93 -4.72 5.76
C PRO A 103 12.80 -5.11 4.80
N HIS A 104 11.61 -4.59 5.08
CA HIS A 104 10.43 -4.87 4.25
C HIS A 104 10.62 -4.37 2.81
N PRO A 105 10.19 -5.14 1.77
CA PRO A 105 10.39 -4.79 0.37
C PRO A 105 9.90 -3.39 -0.02
N LEU A 106 8.76 -2.94 0.52
CA LEU A 106 8.25 -1.59 0.24
C LEU A 106 9.18 -0.49 0.80
N PHE A 107 9.82 -0.70 1.94
CA PHE A 107 10.80 0.26 2.46
C PHE A 107 12.09 0.26 1.65
N VAL A 108 12.56 -0.91 1.23
CA VAL A 108 13.73 -1.02 0.34
C VAL A 108 13.48 -0.27 -0.97
N GLY A 109 12.32 -0.50 -1.59
CA GLY A 109 11.92 0.17 -2.83
C GLY A 109 11.81 1.69 -2.67
N PHE A 110 11.20 2.16 -1.58
CA PHE A 110 11.10 3.59 -1.26
C PHE A 110 12.48 4.27 -1.15
N VAL A 111 13.37 3.69 -0.35
CA VAL A 111 14.73 4.23 -0.16
C VAL A 111 15.52 4.16 -1.47
N GLY A 112 15.37 3.08 -2.25
CA GLY A 112 15.98 2.94 -3.56
C GLY A 112 15.57 4.04 -4.53
N ALA A 113 14.27 4.27 -4.67
CA ALA A 113 13.74 5.33 -5.53
C ALA A 113 14.17 6.74 -5.06
N ALA A 114 14.16 6.99 -3.73
CA ALA A 114 14.63 8.24 -3.18
C ALA A 114 16.12 8.48 -3.50
N LYS A 115 16.95 7.43 -3.41
CA LYS A 115 18.38 7.52 -3.76
C LYS A 115 18.61 7.85 -5.23
N GLU A 116 17.83 7.26 -6.13
CA GLU A 116 17.92 7.51 -7.57
C GLU A 116 17.50 8.94 -7.96
N THR A 117 16.61 9.56 -7.17
CA THR A 117 16.14 10.93 -7.41
C THR A 117 17.02 11.99 -6.74
N LEU A 118 17.95 11.60 -5.87
CA LEU A 118 18.92 12.53 -5.27
C LEU A 118 19.96 12.92 -6.30
N ILE A 119 19.94 14.20 -6.69
CA ILE A 119 21.03 14.81 -7.45
C ILE A 119 22.10 15.23 -6.41
N GLU A 120 23.28 14.63 -6.46
CA GLU A 120 24.40 14.98 -5.58
C GLU A 120 24.69 16.50 -5.66
N GLY A 121 24.64 17.19 -4.53
CA GLY A 121 24.87 18.62 -4.44
C GLY A 121 23.64 19.54 -4.64
N ALA A 122 22.47 18.99 -4.97
CA ALA A 122 21.24 19.77 -5.10
C ALA A 122 20.42 19.79 -3.78
N GLN A 123 21.05 20.09 -2.67
CA GLN A 123 20.31 20.39 -1.46
C GLN A 123 19.74 21.81 -1.57
N THR A 124 18.47 21.91 -1.94
CA THR A 124 17.72 23.18 -1.85
C THR A 124 17.71 23.60 -0.39
N SER A 125 18.43 24.68 -0.08
CA SER A 125 18.31 25.34 1.23
C SER A 125 16.85 25.75 1.41
N LEU A 126 16.18 25.18 2.41
CA LEU A 126 14.87 25.68 2.83
C LEU A 126 15.05 27.14 3.24
N PRO A 127 14.25 28.08 2.71
CA PRO A 127 14.28 29.44 3.22
C PRO A 127 13.85 29.39 4.69
N LEU A 128 14.77 29.71 5.58
CA LEU A 128 14.47 29.94 6.98
C LEU A 128 13.73 31.28 7.06
N ASN A 129 12.40 31.22 7.22
CA ASN A 129 11.59 32.36 7.60
C ASN A 129 11.51 32.46 9.12
#